data_b140de5b25aa83e4842fb4a1809eb441
#
_entry.id   b140de5b25aa83e4842fb4a1809eb441
#
_cell.length_a   1.000
_cell.length_b   1.000
_cell.length_c   1.000
_cell.angle_alpha   90.00
_cell.angle_beta   90.00
_cell.angle_gamma   90.00
#
_symmetry.space_group_name_H-M   'P 1'
#
loop_
_entity.id
_entity.type
_entity.pdbx_description
1 polymer ?
#
loop_
_entity_poly.entity_id
_entity_poly.type
_entity_poly.pdbx_seq_one_letter_code
_entity_poly.pdbx_strand_id
1 'polypeptide(L)'
;ACSSGAVKALHLIGDELFHNTPNRSEFLDKIKATDLLIVHESFASEVTEIADVVLPSALFSEKTGTYTNMEGRIHRLRPAIGPIGDEDEDWRILSQIAARLGSDDLSYSSSDDVLTEITNEVETYKTLQINSLDSRGHIRNPILNSSYVFSPIEFTQSKETLVNDQYPMVFAPGRVLFDADRDAGIVTENDLNTITRREVIEMNEEDAKEAGISEGDVIKILGEEFELTGNAHLNGLHSGMVATTALFGTLIESLNSSSEPDPMAKTAGLRLCKVRVEKV
;
A
#
# COMPACT_ATOMS: atom_id res chain seq x y z
N ALA A 1 -7.34 20.50 -0.74
CA ALA A 1 -8.46 20.85 0.15
C ALA A 1 -8.02 20.86 1.61
N CYS A 2 -7.33 19.82 2.13
CA CYS A 2 -6.84 19.82 3.52
C CYS A 2 -5.88 20.99 3.79
N SER A 3 -4.83 21.14 2.98
CA SER A 3 -3.83 22.21 3.14
C SER A 3 -4.39 23.64 3.01
N SER A 4 -5.51 23.81 2.32
CA SER A 4 -6.18 25.13 2.19
C SER A 4 -7.18 25.42 3.31
N GLY A 5 -7.35 24.49 4.28
CA GLY A 5 -8.33 24.60 5.33
C GLY A 5 -9.79 24.45 4.88
N ALA A 6 -10.02 23.99 3.65
CA ALA A 6 -11.38 23.72 3.15
C ALA A 6 -11.98 22.45 3.76
N VAL A 7 -11.14 21.48 4.14
CA VAL A 7 -11.54 20.30 4.91
C VAL A 7 -11.17 20.53 6.36
N LYS A 8 -12.18 20.58 7.22
CA LYS A 8 -12.04 20.79 8.66
C LYS A 8 -11.88 19.48 9.43
N ALA A 9 -12.61 18.46 9.02
CA ALA A 9 -12.51 17.14 9.59
C ALA A 9 -12.29 16.12 8.48
N LEU A 10 -11.36 15.20 8.70
CA LEU A 10 -11.11 14.07 7.83
C LEU A 10 -11.29 12.78 8.61
N HIS A 11 -12.14 11.91 8.09
CA HIS A 11 -12.38 10.58 8.65
C HIS A 11 -11.89 9.53 7.66
N LEU A 12 -10.86 8.80 8.02
CA LEU A 12 -10.23 7.77 7.21
C LEU A 12 -10.61 6.38 7.73
N ILE A 13 -10.90 5.47 6.82
CA ILE A 13 -11.15 4.07 7.11
C ILE A 13 -10.12 3.26 6.33
N GLY A 14 -9.13 2.74 7.03
CA GLY A 14 -7.93 2.16 6.47
C GLY A 14 -6.90 3.18 5.98
N ASP A 15 -5.65 2.82 6.00
CA ASP A 15 -4.53 3.67 5.58
C ASP A 15 -3.82 3.18 4.30
N GLU A 16 -4.34 2.16 3.65
CA GLU A 16 -3.79 1.56 2.41
C GLU A 16 -3.52 2.60 1.30
N LEU A 17 -4.30 3.69 1.29
CA LEU A 17 -4.14 4.78 0.33
C LEU A 17 -2.73 5.39 0.40
N PHE A 18 -2.11 5.37 1.58
CA PHE A 18 -0.81 6.00 1.82
C PHE A 18 0.35 5.17 1.30
N HIS A 19 0.21 3.84 1.26
CA HIS A 19 1.27 2.94 0.80
C HIS A 19 1.60 3.11 -0.68
N ASN A 20 0.62 3.54 -1.48
CA ASN A 20 0.76 3.72 -2.92
C ASN A 20 0.72 5.18 -3.38
N THR A 21 0.73 6.13 -2.45
CA THR A 21 0.65 7.55 -2.79
C THR A 21 2.04 8.11 -3.08
N PRO A 22 2.27 8.73 -4.24
CA PRO A 22 3.49 9.50 -4.50
C PRO A 22 3.63 10.64 -3.50
N ASN A 23 4.87 10.99 -3.13
CA ASN A 23 5.17 12.05 -2.17
C ASN A 23 4.48 11.85 -0.81
N ARG A 24 4.60 10.65 -0.25
CA ARG A 24 3.96 10.22 1.00
C ARG A 24 4.12 11.24 2.13
N SER A 25 5.34 11.72 2.37
CA SER A 25 5.60 12.70 3.45
C SER A 25 4.80 13.99 3.26
N GLU A 26 4.77 14.53 2.04
CA GLU A 26 3.98 15.72 1.71
C GLU A 26 2.48 15.47 1.88
N PHE A 27 2.03 14.27 1.57
CA PHE A 27 0.64 13.90 1.74
C PHE A 27 0.27 13.79 3.22
N LEU A 28 1.10 13.17 4.05
CA LEU A 28 0.92 13.10 5.50
C LEU A 28 0.86 14.51 6.13
N ASP A 29 1.76 15.41 5.72
CA ASP A 29 1.75 16.80 6.19
C ASP A 29 0.45 17.51 5.81
N LYS A 30 -0.10 17.23 4.63
CA LYS A 30 -1.35 17.83 4.16
C LYS A 30 -2.57 17.36 4.96
N ILE A 31 -2.64 16.08 5.32
CA ILE A 31 -3.76 15.58 6.13
C ILE A 31 -3.64 15.98 7.59
N LYS A 32 -2.44 16.06 8.12
CA LYS A 32 -2.15 16.57 9.47
C LYS A 32 -2.57 18.03 9.64
N ALA A 33 -2.71 18.78 8.55
CA ALA A 33 -3.17 20.17 8.56
C ALA A 33 -4.70 20.32 8.74
N THR A 34 -5.47 19.23 8.85
CA THR A 34 -6.89 19.28 9.18
C THR A 34 -7.12 19.57 10.66
N ASP A 35 -8.24 20.21 11.00
CA ASP A 35 -8.57 20.55 12.39
C ASP A 35 -8.90 19.28 13.22
N LEU A 36 -9.35 18.21 12.57
CA LEU A 36 -9.68 16.92 13.19
C LEU A 36 -9.38 15.78 12.22
N LEU A 37 -8.51 14.87 12.60
CA LEU A 37 -8.21 13.64 11.88
C LEU A 37 -8.65 12.43 12.70
N ILE A 38 -9.62 11.69 12.17
CA ILE A 38 -10.13 10.45 12.75
C ILE A 38 -9.70 9.30 11.84
N VAL A 39 -9.18 8.24 12.41
CA VAL A 39 -8.68 7.08 11.65
C VAL A 39 -9.26 5.80 12.23
N HIS A 40 -9.84 4.95 11.37
CA HIS A 40 -10.11 3.56 11.68
C HIS A 40 -8.95 2.74 11.15
N GLU A 41 -8.29 2.00 12.02
CA GLU A 41 -7.18 1.13 11.62
C GLU A 41 -7.06 -0.06 12.56
N SER A 42 -6.60 -1.19 12.00
CA SER A 42 -6.36 -2.41 12.78
C SER A 42 -4.93 -2.49 13.30
N PHE A 43 -4.00 -1.76 12.71
CA PHE A 43 -2.59 -1.74 13.09
C PHE A 43 -2.08 -0.33 13.30
N ALA A 44 -1.06 -0.20 14.15
CA ALA A 44 -0.36 1.06 14.31
C ALA A 44 0.38 1.42 13.01
N SER A 45 0.22 2.65 12.54
CA SER A 45 0.81 3.17 11.32
C SER A 45 1.22 4.64 11.48
N GLU A 46 1.96 5.19 10.51
CA GLU A 46 2.31 6.62 10.51
C GLU A 46 1.07 7.53 10.53
N VAL A 47 -0.05 7.05 9.98
CA VAL A 47 -1.30 7.82 9.98
C VAL A 47 -1.94 7.79 11.36
N THR A 48 -1.91 6.64 12.04
CA THR A 48 -2.43 6.56 13.43
C THR A 48 -1.60 7.37 14.40
N GLU A 49 -0.29 7.54 14.16
CA GLU A 49 0.59 8.37 14.99
C GLU A 49 0.26 9.87 14.92
N ILE A 50 -0.28 10.33 13.79
CA ILE A 50 -0.64 11.74 13.59
C ILE A 50 -2.12 12.03 13.78
N ALA A 51 -2.95 11.00 13.98
CA ALA A 51 -4.40 11.14 14.15
C ALA A 51 -4.76 11.74 15.51
N ASP A 52 -5.81 12.58 15.54
CA ASP A 52 -6.40 13.09 16.78
C ASP A 52 -7.21 12.01 17.49
N VAL A 53 -7.84 11.12 16.73
CA VAL A 53 -8.64 10.00 17.22
C VAL A 53 -8.36 8.75 16.40
N VAL A 54 -8.02 7.66 17.08
CA VAL A 54 -7.89 6.34 16.47
C VAL A 54 -9.02 5.45 16.98
N LEU A 55 -9.74 4.83 16.06
CA LEU A 55 -10.82 3.90 16.34
C LEU A 55 -10.35 2.51 15.87
N PRO A 56 -10.17 1.55 16.79
CA PRO A 56 -9.63 0.24 16.44
C PRO A 56 -10.65 -0.58 15.65
N SER A 57 -10.26 -0.99 14.44
CA SER A 57 -11.09 -1.79 13.52
C SER A 57 -10.76 -3.26 13.63
N ALA A 58 -11.78 -4.10 13.68
CA ALA A 58 -11.64 -5.54 13.61
C ALA A 58 -11.07 -5.99 12.25
N LEU A 59 -10.17 -6.96 12.28
CA LEU A 59 -9.59 -7.57 11.09
C LEU A 59 -10.62 -8.39 10.29
N PHE A 60 -10.31 -8.72 9.04
CA PHE A 60 -11.14 -9.58 8.20
C PHE A 60 -11.37 -10.97 8.83
N SER A 61 -10.43 -11.46 9.65
CA SER A 61 -10.54 -12.72 10.39
C SER A 61 -11.44 -12.66 11.62
N GLU A 62 -11.86 -11.47 12.04
CA GLU A 62 -12.57 -11.20 13.30
C GLU A 62 -13.99 -10.67 13.07
N LYS A 63 -14.35 -10.36 11.82
CA LYS A 63 -15.62 -9.75 11.46
C LYS A 63 -16.44 -10.56 10.48
N THR A 64 -17.75 -10.27 10.46
CA THR A 64 -18.68 -10.77 9.45
C THR A 64 -18.88 -9.74 8.36
N GLY A 65 -19.32 -10.18 7.19
CA GLY A 65 -19.64 -9.28 6.10
C GLY A 65 -19.40 -9.88 4.74
N THR A 66 -19.11 -9.02 3.78
CA THR A 66 -18.79 -9.44 2.42
C THR A 66 -17.57 -8.66 1.90
N TYR A 67 -16.84 -9.31 1.02
CA TYR A 67 -15.71 -8.72 0.32
C TYR A 67 -15.89 -8.90 -1.18
N THR A 68 -15.70 -7.83 -1.94
CA THR A 68 -15.73 -7.87 -3.40
C THR A 68 -14.30 -7.86 -3.94
N ASN A 69 -13.87 -8.94 -4.59
CA ASN A 69 -12.53 -9.04 -5.14
C ASN A 69 -12.36 -8.29 -6.47
N MET A 70 -11.15 -8.33 -7.04
CA MET A 70 -10.81 -7.64 -8.29
C MET A 70 -11.62 -8.14 -9.51
N GLU A 71 -12.13 -9.38 -9.49
CA GLU A 71 -13.05 -9.89 -10.52
C GLU A 71 -14.47 -9.32 -10.37
N GLY A 72 -14.76 -8.57 -9.31
CA GLY A 72 -16.11 -8.18 -8.94
C GLY A 72 -16.91 -9.32 -8.30
N ARG A 73 -16.23 -10.34 -7.78
CA ARG A 73 -16.86 -11.46 -7.08
C ARG A 73 -17.02 -11.14 -5.60
N ILE A 74 -18.23 -11.28 -5.12
CA ILE A 74 -18.64 -11.01 -3.75
C ILE A 74 -18.51 -12.31 -2.96
N HIS A 75 -17.68 -12.30 -1.95
CA HIS A 75 -17.49 -13.41 -1.01
C HIS A 75 -17.99 -13.04 0.37
N ARG A 76 -18.53 -14.03 1.08
CA ARG A 76 -18.92 -13.85 2.48
C ARG A 76 -17.71 -14.07 3.39
N LEU A 77 -17.48 -13.11 4.27
CA LEU A 77 -16.54 -13.23 5.38
C LEU A 77 -17.22 -13.89 6.57
N ARG A 78 -16.46 -14.74 7.24
CA ARG A 78 -16.85 -15.36 8.51
C ARG A 78 -15.68 -15.25 9.48
N PRO A 79 -15.91 -14.81 10.70
CA PRO A 79 -14.85 -14.69 11.68
C PRO A 79 -14.25 -16.07 11.99
N ALA A 80 -12.93 -16.12 12.05
CA ALA A 80 -12.19 -17.27 12.55
C ALA A 80 -11.91 -17.16 14.05
N ILE A 81 -11.79 -15.92 14.53
CA ILE A 81 -11.58 -15.56 15.94
C ILE A 81 -12.49 -14.37 16.28
N GLY A 82 -12.67 -14.07 17.55
CA GLY A 82 -13.35 -12.85 17.98
C GLY A 82 -12.43 -11.64 17.95
N PRO A 83 -12.99 -10.41 17.89
CA PRO A 83 -12.21 -9.18 18.00
C PRO A 83 -11.37 -9.14 19.29
N ILE A 84 -10.20 -8.53 19.22
CA ILE A 84 -9.25 -8.43 20.33
C ILE A 84 -9.40 -7.04 20.99
N GLY A 85 -9.50 -7.02 22.33
CA GLY A 85 -9.58 -5.75 23.06
C GLY A 85 -10.86 -4.96 22.77
N ASP A 86 -10.68 -3.70 22.37
CA ASP A 86 -11.78 -2.76 22.08
C ASP A 86 -12.08 -2.63 20.57
N GLU A 87 -11.57 -3.53 19.76
CA GLU A 87 -11.83 -3.56 18.32
C GLU A 87 -13.30 -3.85 18.01
N ASP A 88 -13.86 -3.16 17.01
CA ASP A 88 -15.21 -3.40 16.53
C ASP A 88 -15.26 -3.33 15.00
N GLU A 89 -16.32 -3.84 14.41
CA GLU A 89 -16.53 -3.79 12.96
C GLU A 89 -16.82 -2.33 12.52
N ASP A 90 -16.20 -1.89 11.43
CA ASP A 90 -16.27 -0.50 10.95
C ASP A 90 -17.70 0.03 10.82
N TRP A 91 -18.62 -0.78 10.31
CA TRP A 91 -20.03 -0.40 10.18
C TRP A 91 -20.69 -0.14 11.54
N ARG A 92 -20.31 -0.87 12.60
CA ARG A 92 -20.80 -0.65 13.96
C ARG A 92 -20.24 0.64 14.54
N ILE A 93 -18.95 0.89 14.35
CA ILE A 93 -18.30 2.14 14.78
C ILE A 93 -19.02 3.33 14.13
N LEU A 94 -19.26 3.27 12.81
CA LEU A 94 -19.97 4.32 12.08
C LEU A 94 -21.42 4.48 12.57
N SER A 95 -22.15 3.38 12.79
CA SER A 95 -23.51 3.42 13.35
C SER A 95 -23.55 4.07 14.74
N GLN A 96 -22.58 3.75 15.59
CA GLN A 96 -22.47 4.36 16.91
C GLN A 96 -22.17 5.87 16.85
N ILE A 97 -21.31 6.30 15.92
CA ILE A 97 -21.01 7.71 15.70
C ILE A 97 -22.26 8.43 15.21
N ALA A 98 -22.96 7.89 14.21
CA ALA A 98 -24.20 8.45 13.67
C ALA A 98 -25.26 8.63 14.75
N ALA A 99 -25.51 7.60 15.56
CA ALA A 99 -26.47 7.67 16.67
C ALA A 99 -26.11 8.77 17.69
N ARG A 100 -24.83 8.95 18.03
CA ARG A 100 -24.36 10.02 18.93
C ARG A 100 -24.52 11.42 18.32
N LEU A 101 -24.49 11.51 16.99
CA LEU A 101 -24.75 12.74 16.25
C LEU A 101 -26.26 13.01 16.02
N GLY A 102 -27.10 12.09 16.47
CA GLY A 102 -28.58 12.23 16.37
C GLY A 102 -29.16 11.78 15.03
N SER A 103 -28.43 10.95 14.25
CA SER A 103 -28.95 10.34 13.04
C SER A 103 -29.26 8.87 13.28
N ASP A 104 -30.46 8.47 12.82
CA ASP A 104 -30.92 7.08 12.83
C ASP A 104 -30.70 6.37 11.47
N ASP A 105 -30.11 7.06 10.50
CA ASP A 105 -29.96 6.56 9.13
C ASP A 105 -29.04 5.33 9.03
N LEU A 106 -28.11 5.13 9.98
CA LEU A 106 -27.20 4.00 10.05
C LEU A 106 -27.57 3.01 11.18
N SER A 107 -28.88 2.78 11.40
CA SER A 107 -29.39 1.88 12.45
C SER A 107 -29.43 0.43 11.98
N TYR A 108 -28.26 -0.20 11.84
CA TYR A 108 -28.16 -1.60 11.44
C TYR A 108 -27.99 -2.53 12.65
N SER A 109 -28.55 -3.73 12.54
CA SER A 109 -28.39 -4.80 13.54
C SER A 109 -27.33 -5.83 13.14
N SER A 110 -26.99 -5.88 11.84
CA SER A 110 -26.03 -6.84 11.27
C SER A 110 -25.37 -6.30 10.01
N SER A 111 -24.26 -6.89 9.63
CA SER A 111 -23.63 -6.63 8.32
C SER A 111 -24.52 -7.05 7.13
N ASP A 112 -25.48 -7.96 7.34
CA ASP A 112 -26.45 -8.34 6.32
C ASP A 112 -27.51 -7.25 6.10
N ASP A 113 -27.84 -6.42 7.10
CA ASP A 113 -28.69 -5.26 6.94
C ASP A 113 -28.01 -4.22 6.06
N VAL A 114 -26.73 -3.96 6.30
CA VAL A 114 -25.89 -3.08 5.46
C VAL A 114 -25.85 -3.61 4.02
N LEU A 115 -25.61 -4.91 3.84
CA LEU A 115 -25.59 -5.52 2.50
C LEU A 115 -26.95 -5.42 1.81
N THR A 116 -28.04 -5.55 2.55
CA THR A 116 -29.41 -5.38 2.04
C THR A 116 -29.62 -3.98 1.48
N GLU A 117 -29.18 -2.96 2.19
CA GLU A 117 -29.23 -1.58 1.69
C GLU A 117 -28.37 -1.40 0.45
N ILE A 118 -27.13 -1.92 0.45
CA ILE A 118 -26.25 -1.90 -0.73
C ILE A 118 -26.95 -2.53 -1.95
N THR A 119 -27.64 -3.66 -1.77
CA THR A 119 -28.34 -4.31 -2.90
C THR A 119 -29.53 -3.51 -3.40
N ASN A 120 -30.14 -2.69 -2.58
CA ASN A 120 -31.25 -1.82 -2.96
C ASN A 120 -30.79 -0.55 -3.68
N GLU A 121 -29.68 0.04 -3.22
CA GLU A 121 -29.23 1.35 -3.67
C GLU A 121 -28.20 1.27 -4.81
N VAL A 122 -27.35 0.21 -4.82
CA VAL A 122 -26.25 0.09 -5.77
C VAL A 122 -26.57 -0.84 -6.92
N GLU A 123 -26.76 -0.30 -8.13
CA GLU A 123 -27.22 -1.02 -9.33
C GLU A 123 -26.42 -2.31 -9.62
N THR A 124 -25.11 -2.28 -9.42
CA THR A 124 -24.25 -3.45 -9.70
C THR A 124 -24.44 -4.59 -8.71
N TYR A 125 -25.10 -4.35 -7.58
CA TYR A 125 -25.39 -5.34 -6.54
C TYR A 125 -26.84 -5.83 -6.53
N LYS A 126 -27.75 -5.23 -7.30
CA LYS A 126 -29.18 -5.55 -7.29
C LYS A 126 -29.53 -7.01 -7.58
N THR A 127 -28.68 -7.75 -8.28
CA THR A 127 -28.92 -9.18 -8.56
C THR A 127 -28.40 -10.10 -7.46
N LEU A 128 -27.74 -9.57 -6.44
CA LEU A 128 -27.20 -10.36 -5.35
C LEU A 128 -28.33 -10.91 -4.49
N GLN A 129 -28.36 -12.23 -4.36
CA GLN A 129 -29.22 -12.91 -3.38
C GLN A 129 -28.38 -13.26 -2.15
N ILE A 130 -28.55 -12.49 -1.09
CA ILE A 130 -27.72 -12.57 0.12
C ILE A 130 -27.68 -13.98 0.70
N ASN A 131 -28.84 -14.66 0.70
CA ASN A 131 -28.98 -16.02 1.26
C ASN A 131 -28.31 -17.10 0.36
N SER A 132 -27.93 -16.77 -0.87
CA SER A 132 -27.30 -17.70 -1.81
C SER A 132 -25.77 -17.53 -1.92
N LEU A 133 -25.16 -16.66 -1.12
CA LEU A 133 -23.71 -16.52 -1.09
C LEU A 133 -23.05 -17.78 -0.49
N ASP A 134 -22.61 -18.64 -1.39
CA ASP A 134 -21.86 -19.86 -1.05
C ASP A 134 -20.33 -19.63 -1.10
N SER A 135 -19.56 -20.69 -0.98
CA SER A 135 -18.09 -20.63 -1.03
C SER A 135 -17.52 -20.16 -2.38
N ARG A 136 -18.31 -20.17 -3.44
CA ARG A 136 -17.89 -19.72 -4.77
C ARG A 136 -18.09 -18.21 -4.97
N GLY A 137 -18.85 -17.57 -4.07
CA GLY A 137 -19.24 -16.18 -4.17
C GLY A 137 -20.20 -15.88 -5.33
N HIS A 138 -20.56 -14.63 -5.47
CA HIS A 138 -21.47 -14.12 -6.53
C HIS A 138 -20.77 -13.03 -7.35
N ILE A 139 -20.78 -13.11 -8.65
CA ILE A 139 -20.23 -12.05 -9.51
C ILE A 139 -21.27 -10.94 -9.62
N ARG A 140 -20.91 -9.71 -9.18
CA ARG A 140 -21.77 -8.54 -9.36
C ARG A 140 -21.97 -8.21 -10.83
N ASN A 141 -23.05 -7.53 -11.14
CA ASN A 141 -23.29 -7.06 -12.50
C ASN A 141 -22.16 -6.11 -12.95
N PRO A 142 -21.67 -6.25 -14.18
CA PRO A 142 -20.75 -5.28 -14.73
C PRO A 142 -21.45 -3.92 -14.89
N ILE A 143 -20.68 -2.85 -14.83
CA ILE A 143 -21.16 -1.51 -15.15
C ILE A 143 -21.33 -1.45 -16.67
N LEU A 144 -22.54 -1.70 -17.16
CA LEU A 144 -22.83 -1.83 -18.61
C LEU A 144 -22.82 -0.50 -19.38
N ASN A 145 -22.84 0.65 -18.67
CA ASN A 145 -22.98 1.96 -19.31
C ASN A 145 -21.70 2.79 -19.35
N SER A 146 -20.55 2.20 -19.05
CA SER A 146 -19.28 2.90 -19.25
C SER A 146 -18.86 2.81 -20.71
N SER A 147 -19.00 3.90 -21.45
CA SER A 147 -18.30 4.06 -22.72
C SER A 147 -16.81 4.15 -22.40
N TYR A 148 -16.08 3.07 -22.60
CA TYR A 148 -14.63 3.11 -22.51
C TYR A 148 -14.12 3.92 -23.71
N VAL A 149 -13.62 5.11 -23.42
CA VAL A 149 -12.91 5.90 -24.42
C VAL A 149 -11.44 5.49 -24.38
N PHE A 150 -10.98 4.88 -25.47
CA PHE A 150 -9.56 4.62 -25.63
C PHE A 150 -8.84 5.95 -25.83
N SER A 151 -8.01 6.32 -24.87
CA SER A 151 -7.11 7.47 -24.99
C SER A 151 -5.69 6.94 -25.18
N PRO A 152 -5.12 7.05 -26.37
CA PRO A 152 -3.73 6.66 -26.58
C PRO A 152 -2.82 7.53 -25.70
N ILE A 153 -1.90 6.90 -25.01
CA ILE A 153 -0.85 7.60 -24.27
C ILE A 153 0.35 7.70 -25.19
N GLU A 154 0.80 8.92 -25.46
CA GLU A 154 2.07 9.13 -26.15
C GLU A 154 3.20 8.76 -25.20
N PHE A 155 3.92 7.72 -25.54
CA PHE A 155 5.12 7.34 -24.81
C PHE A 155 6.27 8.22 -25.30
N THR A 156 6.69 9.14 -24.45
CA THR A 156 7.90 9.93 -24.69
C THR A 156 9.07 9.22 -23.99
N GLN A 157 9.93 8.62 -24.77
CA GLN A 157 11.16 8.05 -24.22
C GLN A 157 12.03 9.18 -23.68
N SER A 158 12.38 9.14 -22.40
CA SER A 158 13.35 10.06 -21.82
C SER A 158 14.70 9.84 -22.52
N LYS A 159 15.28 10.94 -23.02
CA LYS A 159 16.62 10.94 -23.62
C LYS A 159 17.71 11.33 -22.61
N GLU A 160 17.34 11.50 -21.36
CA GLU A 160 18.29 11.83 -20.31
C GLU A 160 19.24 10.67 -20.06
N THR A 161 20.53 10.98 -20.05
CA THR A 161 21.55 10.03 -19.62
C THR A 161 21.39 9.87 -18.11
N LEU A 162 20.95 8.68 -17.68
CA LEU A 162 20.72 8.38 -16.27
C LEU A 162 21.97 8.44 -15.40
N VAL A 163 23.18 8.37 -16.00
CA VAL A 163 24.46 8.27 -15.30
C VAL A 163 25.40 9.44 -15.64
N ASN A 164 26.33 9.74 -14.75
CA ASN A 164 27.41 10.70 -14.95
C ASN A 164 28.67 10.24 -14.19
N ASP A 165 29.77 11.00 -14.30
CA ASP A 165 31.05 10.65 -13.67
C ASP A 165 30.97 10.51 -12.14
N GLN A 166 30.09 11.26 -11.48
CA GLN A 166 29.89 11.20 -10.04
C GLN A 166 29.04 10.02 -9.61
N TYR A 167 28.06 9.64 -10.45
CA TYR A 167 27.11 8.56 -10.22
C TYR A 167 27.09 7.66 -11.47
N PRO A 168 28.06 6.74 -11.57
CA PRO A 168 28.29 5.97 -12.81
C PRO A 168 27.34 4.78 -12.99
N MET A 169 26.51 4.46 -12.00
CA MET A 169 25.63 3.30 -12.03
C MET A 169 24.16 3.71 -11.92
N VAL A 170 23.29 2.82 -12.40
CA VAL A 170 21.84 2.95 -12.26
C VAL A 170 21.36 2.04 -11.14
N PHE A 171 20.68 2.60 -10.19
CA PHE A 171 19.98 1.84 -9.16
C PHE A 171 18.53 1.57 -9.57
N ALA A 172 18.16 0.29 -9.59
CA ALA A 172 16.81 -0.15 -9.80
C ALA A 172 16.23 -0.67 -8.47
N PRO A 173 15.45 0.12 -7.74
CA PRO A 173 14.77 -0.36 -6.54
C PRO A 173 13.80 -1.47 -6.93
N GLY A 174 13.87 -2.61 -6.26
CA GLY A 174 12.93 -3.71 -6.45
C GLY A 174 11.53 -3.33 -5.94
N ARG A 175 10.51 -4.09 -6.36
CA ARG A 175 9.20 -4.03 -5.72
C ARG A 175 9.15 -5.01 -4.58
N VAL A 176 8.51 -4.60 -3.47
CA VAL A 176 8.14 -5.54 -2.41
C VAL A 176 7.08 -6.47 -2.99
N LEU A 177 7.43 -7.76 -3.12
CA LEU A 177 6.47 -8.77 -3.56
C LEU A 177 5.53 -9.18 -2.41
N PHE A 178 5.98 -9.00 -1.18
CA PHE A 178 5.22 -9.29 0.03
C PHE A 178 5.55 -8.26 1.10
N ASP A 179 4.69 -7.31 1.33
CA ASP A 179 4.71 -6.50 2.53
C ASP A 179 3.90 -7.21 3.62
N ALA A 180 4.41 -8.35 4.04
CA ALA A 180 3.75 -9.19 5.04
C ALA A 180 3.74 -8.53 6.43
N ASP A 181 4.54 -7.50 6.65
CA ASP A 181 4.67 -6.87 7.96
C ASP A 181 3.56 -5.87 8.23
N ARG A 182 2.96 -5.30 7.17
CA ARG A 182 1.96 -4.24 7.31
C ARG A 182 0.54 -4.73 7.09
N ASP A 183 0.32 -5.52 6.04
CA ASP A 183 -1.04 -5.82 5.58
C ASP A 183 -1.70 -7.02 6.26
N ALA A 184 -0.96 -7.87 6.92
CA ALA A 184 -1.52 -9.10 7.47
C ALA A 184 -1.25 -9.34 8.96
N GLY A 185 -0.42 -8.51 9.61
CA GLY A 185 -0.07 -8.74 11.02
C GLY A 185 0.51 -10.14 11.33
N ILE A 186 0.97 -10.84 10.30
CA ILE A 186 1.37 -12.26 10.37
C ILE A 186 2.82 -12.41 10.75
N VAL A 187 3.59 -11.33 10.83
CA VAL A 187 5.01 -11.41 11.12
C VAL A 187 5.31 -10.96 12.53
N THR A 188 5.19 -11.86 13.45
CA THR A 188 5.94 -11.75 14.69
C THR A 188 7.37 -12.26 14.45
N GLU A 189 8.33 -11.59 15.06
CA GLU A 189 9.77 -11.82 14.89
C GLU A 189 10.25 -13.26 15.05
N ASN A 190 9.40 -14.20 15.40
CA ASN A 190 9.89 -15.44 15.98
C ASN A 190 9.45 -16.66 15.29
N ASP A 191 8.83 -16.97 14.29
CA ASP A 191 8.79 -18.44 14.02
C ASP A 191 7.97 -18.99 12.84
N LEU A 192 7.34 -18.21 12.04
CA LEU A 192 6.56 -18.81 10.93
C LEU A 192 7.13 -18.56 9.53
N ASN A 193 8.14 -17.76 9.37
CA ASN A 193 8.74 -17.51 8.07
C ASN A 193 10.01 -18.31 7.86
N THR A 194 9.88 -19.44 7.20
CA THR A 194 11.00 -20.16 6.57
C THR A 194 11.62 -19.39 5.39
N ILE A 195 11.06 -18.24 5.00
CA ILE A 195 11.64 -17.36 4.01
C ILE A 195 12.63 -16.45 4.72
N THR A 196 13.89 -16.81 4.65
CA THR A 196 14.96 -15.97 5.16
C THR A 196 15.01 -14.70 4.31
N ARG A 197 14.61 -13.58 4.88
CA ARG A 197 14.77 -12.26 4.26
C ARG A 197 16.26 -11.96 4.20
N ARG A 198 16.83 -12.00 3.02
CA ARG A 198 18.18 -11.49 2.78
C ARG A 198 18.05 -10.09 2.22
N GLU A 199 18.40 -9.13 3.02
CA GLU A 199 18.58 -7.76 2.57
C GLU A 199 19.90 -7.67 1.83
N VAL A 200 19.86 -7.77 0.50
CA VAL A 200 21.04 -7.77 -0.33
C VAL A 200 20.95 -6.67 -1.40
N ILE A 201 22.11 -6.16 -1.74
CA ILE A 201 22.29 -5.28 -2.88
C ILE A 201 22.86 -6.12 -4.00
N GLU A 202 22.09 -6.31 -5.03
CA GLU A 202 22.48 -7.08 -6.20
C GLU A 202 23.32 -6.24 -7.15
N MET A 203 24.44 -6.79 -7.66
CA MET A 203 25.28 -6.13 -8.63
C MET A 203 25.95 -7.12 -9.59
N ASN A 204 26.42 -6.59 -10.71
CA ASN A 204 27.15 -7.38 -11.70
C ASN A 204 28.53 -7.82 -11.16
N GLU A 205 28.94 -9.04 -11.48
CA GLU A 205 30.23 -9.61 -11.04
C GLU A 205 31.44 -8.82 -11.54
N GLU A 206 31.40 -8.31 -12.77
CA GLU A 206 32.51 -7.55 -13.36
C GLU A 206 32.64 -6.18 -12.70
N ASP A 207 31.51 -5.48 -12.50
CA ASP A 207 31.46 -4.20 -11.81
C ASP A 207 31.95 -4.32 -10.36
N ALA A 208 31.55 -5.40 -9.69
CA ALA A 208 31.98 -5.69 -8.31
C ALA A 208 33.49 -5.89 -8.25
N LYS A 209 34.07 -6.64 -9.20
CA LYS A 209 35.51 -6.88 -9.30
C LYS A 209 36.29 -5.60 -9.55
N GLU A 210 35.80 -4.71 -10.41
CA GLU A 210 36.39 -3.40 -10.66
C GLU A 210 36.34 -2.51 -9.42
N ALA A 211 35.27 -2.59 -8.65
CA ALA A 211 35.10 -1.86 -7.38
C ALA A 211 35.79 -2.52 -6.17
N GLY A 212 36.40 -3.70 -6.33
CA GLY A 212 37.03 -4.46 -5.24
C GLY A 212 36.04 -5.01 -4.23
N ILE A 213 34.81 -5.30 -4.67
CA ILE A 213 33.70 -5.83 -3.88
C ILE A 213 33.63 -7.34 -4.11
N SER A 214 33.42 -8.11 -3.03
CA SER A 214 33.20 -9.54 -3.03
C SER A 214 31.81 -9.91 -2.56
N GLU A 215 31.36 -11.11 -2.87
CA GLU A 215 30.09 -11.65 -2.37
C GLU A 215 30.00 -11.53 -0.84
N GLY A 216 28.93 -10.94 -0.35
CA GLY A 216 28.66 -10.74 1.07
C GLY A 216 29.35 -9.54 1.72
N ASP A 217 30.18 -8.79 1.00
CA ASP A 217 30.76 -7.56 1.53
C ASP A 217 29.68 -6.54 1.87
N VAL A 218 29.88 -5.77 2.93
CA VAL A 218 29.01 -4.63 3.22
C VAL A 218 29.34 -3.49 2.28
N ILE A 219 28.35 -3.05 1.54
CA ILE A 219 28.46 -1.97 0.57
C ILE A 219 27.41 -0.88 0.82
N LYS A 220 27.71 0.29 0.32
CA LYS A 220 26.88 1.46 0.40
C LYS A 220 26.53 1.95 -0.99
N ILE A 221 25.24 2.13 -1.26
CA ILE A 221 24.74 2.84 -2.43
C ILE A 221 24.52 4.30 -2.03
N LEU A 222 25.09 5.20 -2.79
CA LEU A 222 24.96 6.66 -2.59
C LEU A 222 24.27 7.25 -3.80
N GLY A 223 23.07 7.75 -3.61
CA GLY A 223 22.31 8.57 -4.56
C GLY A 223 22.49 10.06 -4.29
N GLU A 224 21.77 10.92 -5.03
CA GLU A 224 21.80 12.38 -4.82
C GLU A 224 21.17 12.77 -3.48
N GLU A 225 20.12 12.09 -3.06
CA GLU A 225 19.31 12.45 -1.89
C GLU A 225 19.13 11.28 -0.91
N PHE A 226 19.78 10.14 -1.17
CA PHE A 226 19.63 8.96 -0.33
C PHE A 226 20.91 8.16 -0.20
N GLU A 227 20.95 7.36 0.83
CA GLU A 227 22.03 6.43 1.12
C GLU A 227 21.40 5.09 1.58
N LEU A 228 21.92 3.98 1.05
CA LEU A 228 21.48 2.64 1.40
C LEU A 228 22.70 1.78 1.71
N THR A 229 22.69 1.06 2.80
CA THR A 229 23.74 0.10 3.17
C THR A 229 23.18 -1.32 3.21
N GLY A 230 23.90 -2.28 2.63
CA GLY A 230 23.50 -3.68 2.62
C GLY A 230 24.63 -4.59 2.20
N ASN A 231 24.38 -5.89 2.20
CA ASN A 231 25.36 -6.87 1.77
C ASN A 231 25.33 -7.06 0.25
N ALA A 232 26.47 -7.10 -0.38
CA ALA A 232 26.58 -7.34 -1.82
C ALA A 232 26.18 -8.79 -2.16
N HIS A 233 25.36 -8.93 -3.19
CA HIS A 233 25.06 -10.20 -3.83
C HIS A 233 25.41 -10.11 -5.31
N LEU A 234 26.38 -10.95 -5.72
CA LEU A 234 26.88 -10.92 -7.09
C LEU A 234 26.05 -11.84 -7.97
N ASN A 235 25.48 -11.28 -9.00
CA ASN A 235 24.62 -12.02 -9.93
C ASN A 235 24.75 -11.53 -11.38
N GLY A 236 23.91 -12.05 -12.26
CA GLY A 236 23.91 -11.75 -13.69
C GLY A 236 23.22 -10.44 -14.08
N LEU A 237 23.14 -9.43 -13.21
CA LEU A 237 22.66 -8.09 -13.59
C LEU A 237 23.50 -7.52 -14.75
N HIS A 238 22.90 -6.62 -15.52
CA HIS A 238 23.66 -5.86 -16.52
C HIS A 238 24.71 -4.98 -15.87
N SER A 239 25.90 -4.91 -16.49
CA SER A 239 26.95 -4.00 -16.05
C SER A 239 26.44 -2.55 -15.99
N GLY A 240 26.86 -1.82 -14.97
CA GLY A 240 26.40 -0.47 -14.67
C GLY A 240 25.07 -0.40 -13.92
N MET A 241 24.54 -1.54 -13.45
CA MET A 241 23.31 -1.59 -12.67
C MET A 241 23.53 -2.18 -11.29
N VAL A 242 22.80 -1.64 -10.33
CA VAL A 242 22.59 -2.23 -9.00
C VAL A 242 21.12 -2.29 -8.69
N ALA A 243 20.70 -3.31 -7.96
CA ALA A 243 19.32 -3.49 -7.56
C ALA A 243 19.22 -3.92 -6.10
N THR A 244 18.07 -3.76 -5.50
CA THR A 244 17.77 -4.39 -4.22
C THR A 244 16.65 -5.39 -4.41
N THR A 245 16.67 -6.47 -3.64
CA THR A 245 15.45 -7.21 -3.40
C THR A 245 14.49 -6.33 -2.60
N ALA A 246 13.23 -6.55 -2.77
CA ALA A 246 12.13 -5.75 -2.25
C ALA A 246 12.05 -5.60 -0.71
N LEU A 247 13.09 -5.94 0.02
CA LEU A 247 13.06 -6.09 1.47
C LEU A 247 13.49 -4.83 2.26
N PHE A 248 13.96 -3.80 1.56
CA PHE A 248 14.25 -2.50 2.17
C PHE A 248 13.01 -1.60 2.16
N GLY A 249 11.95 -2.06 2.84
CA GLY A 249 10.61 -1.53 2.75
C GLY A 249 10.52 0.00 2.78
N THR A 250 10.98 0.63 3.83
CA THR A 250 10.81 2.08 4.02
C THR A 250 11.63 2.95 3.07
N LEU A 251 12.84 2.54 2.69
CA LEU A 251 13.67 3.32 1.78
C LEU A 251 13.16 3.21 0.34
N ILE A 252 12.80 2.01 -0.12
CA ILE A 252 12.22 1.81 -1.45
C ILE A 252 10.91 2.57 -1.57
N GLU A 253 10.07 2.56 -0.53
CA GLU A 253 8.86 3.37 -0.48
C GLU A 253 9.15 4.86 -0.59
N SER A 254 10.15 5.37 0.14
CA SER A 254 10.51 6.78 0.07
C SER A 254 11.02 7.18 -1.32
N LEU A 255 11.80 6.32 -1.98
CA LEU A 255 12.28 6.53 -3.34
C LEU A 255 11.14 6.49 -4.36
N ASN A 256 10.22 5.54 -4.22
CA ASN A 256 9.05 5.44 -5.08
C ASN A 256 8.04 6.57 -4.82
N SER A 257 7.90 7.01 -3.57
CA SER A 257 6.97 8.07 -3.19
C SER A 257 7.36 9.45 -3.75
N SER A 258 8.64 9.67 -4.07
CA SER A 258 9.12 10.91 -4.66
C SER A 258 9.01 10.97 -6.18
N SER A 259 8.61 9.88 -6.85
CA SER A 259 8.46 9.84 -8.31
C SER A 259 7.12 10.43 -8.77
N GLU A 260 7.10 10.97 -10.00
CA GLU A 260 5.83 11.30 -10.62
C GLU A 260 4.98 10.03 -10.79
N PRO A 261 3.66 10.12 -10.56
CA PRO A 261 2.81 8.97 -10.70
C PRO A 261 2.84 8.43 -12.13
N ASP A 262 2.84 7.11 -12.26
CA ASP A 262 2.66 6.45 -13.54
C ASP A 262 1.36 6.96 -14.20
N PRO A 263 1.41 7.46 -15.45
CA PRO A 263 0.26 8.10 -16.08
C PRO A 263 -0.93 7.14 -16.28
N MET A 264 -0.69 5.83 -16.34
CA MET A 264 -1.74 4.82 -16.47
C MET A 264 -2.23 4.32 -15.11
N ALA A 265 -1.31 3.86 -14.28
CA ALA A 265 -1.64 3.24 -13.00
C ALA A 265 -2.02 4.27 -11.92
N LYS A 266 -1.61 5.53 -12.08
CA LYS A 266 -1.79 6.59 -11.08
C LYS A 266 -1.15 6.28 -9.71
N THR A 267 -0.24 5.31 -9.70
CA THR A 267 0.56 4.93 -8.54
C THR A 267 1.98 5.45 -8.70
N ALA A 268 2.75 5.42 -7.61
CA ALA A 268 4.18 5.71 -7.69
C ALA A 268 4.85 4.77 -8.69
N GLY A 269 5.51 5.34 -9.68
CA GLY A 269 6.27 4.59 -10.67
C GLY A 269 7.58 4.06 -10.08
N LEU A 270 8.14 3.02 -10.71
CA LEU A 270 9.50 2.59 -10.41
C LEU A 270 10.46 3.69 -10.88
N ARG A 271 11.20 4.29 -9.96
CA ARG A 271 12.17 5.32 -10.28
C ARG A 271 13.57 4.72 -10.36
N LEU A 272 14.18 4.78 -11.54
CA LEU A 272 15.57 4.52 -11.71
C LEU A 272 16.37 5.74 -11.23
N CYS A 273 17.35 5.51 -10.36
CA CYS A 273 18.18 6.57 -9.80
C CYS A 273 19.64 6.36 -10.21
N LYS A 274 20.39 7.44 -10.45
CA LYS A 274 21.83 7.37 -10.63
C LYS A 274 22.51 7.29 -9.27
N VAL A 275 23.50 6.39 -9.17
CA VAL A 275 24.17 6.09 -7.91
C VAL A 275 25.65 5.80 -8.12
N ARG A 276 26.41 5.83 -7.03
CA ARG A 276 27.71 5.21 -6.89
C ARG A 276 27.68 4.17 -5.78
N VAL A 277 28.55 3.19 -5.86
CA VAL A 277 28.69 2.13 -4.86
C VAL A 277 30.06 2.25 -4.22
N GLU A 278 30.09 2.12 -2.91
CA GLU A 278 31.30 2.15 -2.11
C GLU A 278 31.34 0.93 -1.19
N LYS A 279 32.51 0.33 -1.02
CA LYS A 279 32.74 -0.69 0.01
C LYS A 279 32.89 -0.01 1.36
N VAL A 280 32.22 -0.53 2.39
CA VAL A 280 32.29 -0.01 3.78
C VAL A 280 33.47 -0.60 4.51
#